data_1fc4acc462fe5f790b8bfafd61627d71
#
_entry.id   1fc4acc462fe5f790b8bfafd61627d71
#
_cell.length_a   1.000
_cell.length_b   1.000
_cell.length_c   1.000
_cell.angle_alpha   90.00
_cell.angle_beta   90.00
_cell.angle_gamma   90.00
#
_symmetry.space_group_name_H-M   'P 1'
#
loop_
_entity.id
_entity.type
_entity.pdbx_description
1 polymer ?
#
loop_
_entity_poly.entity_id
_entity_poly.type
_entity_poly.pdbx_seq_one_letter_code
_entity_poly.pdbx_strand_id
1 'polypeptide(L)'
;MKKIIVSLFCFVTFLGQVETAEAVISDCIALYGESKYKSGFKHFDYVNAKAPQGGKLVLPAYGTFDNFNPYIFKGVAATFVASLSFETLGFSPTDDPFTVYPLLAEKFDLPKDKSYVGFILNPKAKFSDGSAVLADDVIYSFKAITEQGSPIYKMYYADVDRVEKINEREVRFYFKKDIKNKELPLILSQFSVFSAKDWKDKDFSKPRLEVPLGSGPYKVADFQVNKFVELKKNPQYWGKNLSSRRGFFNFETIRYDYYQDTTVTLQALFAGNIDAREEYIAKIWMTGYDNELVKSGKIIKEQLEHNNPATLQNFAFNLRQSKFDDRRVRKAIDLAFNFEWANTKLFYGQYRRLFSYFTNTGMEAVGLPEGKEKEILQRYKDRLNPEIFSVPYSPT
;
A
#
# COMPACT_ATOMS: atom_id res chain seq x y z
N MET A 1 -80.54 10.05 -29.02
CA MET A 1 -79.46 10.89 -28.49
C MET A 1 -78.55 9.99 -27.69
N LYS A 2 -77.41 9.56 -28.26
CA LYS A 2 -76.37 8.73 -27.60
C LYS A 2 -75.27 9.67 -27.02
N LYS A 3 -75.08 9.66 -25.74
CA LYS A 3 -74.00 10.37 -25.07
C LYS A 3 -72.70 9.57 -25.15
N ILE A 4 -71.65 10.11 -25.80
CA ILE A 4 -70.33 9.56 -25.85
C ILE A 4 -69.60 10.14 -24.64
N ILE A 5 -69.15 9.25 -23.73
CA ILE A 5 -68.24 9.60 -22.62
C ILE A 5 -66.81 9.38 -23.12
N VAL A 6 -66.07 10.47 -23.26
CA VAL A 6 -64.63 10.42 -23.56
C VAL A 6 -63.91 10.36 -22.22
N SER A 7 -63.28 9.22 -21.92
CA SER A 7 -62.43 9.02 -20.76
C SER A 7 -61.00 9.49 -21.05
N LEU A 8 -60.58 10.58 -20.40
CA LEU A 8 -59.22 11.13 -20.55
C LEU A 8 -58.28 10.37 -19.59
N PHE A 9 -57.44 9.51 -20.16
CA PHE A 9 -56.37 8.84 -19.41
C PHE A 9 -55.19 9.80 -19.25
N CYS A 10 -54.99 10.37 -18.06
CA CYS A 10 -53.75 11.09 -17.70
C CYS A 10 -52.65 10.05 -17.48
N PHE A 11 -51.68 9.98 -18.40
CA PHE A 11 -50.43 9.30 -18.20
C PHE A 11 -49.53 10.20 -17.34
N VAL A 12 -49.40 9.92 -16.04
CA VAL A 12 -48.40 10.52 -15.17
C VAL A 12 -47.09 9.78 -15.40
N THR A 13 -46.21 10.34 -16.21
CA THR A 13 -44.82 9.88 -16.32
C THR A 13 -44.08 10.27 -15.04
N PHE A 14 -43.84 9.32 -14.18
CA PHE A 14 -42.88 9.43 -13.10
C PHE A 14 -41.47 9.46 -13.72
N LEU A 15 -40.96 10.64 -14.00
CA LEU A 15 -39.55 10.89 -14.21
C LEU A 15 -38.89 10.77 -12.82
N GLY A 16 -38.38 9.59 -12.49
CA GLY A 16 -37.49 9.42 -11.37
C GLY A 16 -36.31 10.34 -11.56
N GLN A 17 -36.16 11.35 -10.73
CA GLN A 17 -34.93 12.12 -10.62
C GLN A 17 -33.86 11.15 -10.16
N VAL A 18 -32.96 10.80 -11.07
CA VAL A 18 -31.67 10.21 -10.69
C VAL A 18 -30.91 11.36 -10.04
N GLU A 19 -30.89 11.40 -8.71
CA GLU A 19 -29.96 12.26 -7.98
C GLU A 19 -28.55 11.83 -8.41
N THR A 20 -27.95 12.61 -9.28
CA THR A 20 -26.53 12.49 -9.59
C THR A 20 -25.75 12.96 -8.38
N ALA A 21 -24.98 12.08 -7.77
CA ALA A 21 -24.08 12.46 -6.68
C ALA A 21 -23.20 13.63 -7.12
N GLU A 22 -23.22 14.72 -6.33
CA GLU A 22 -22.45 15.92 -6.64
C GLU A 22 -20.94 15.61 -6.55
N ALA A 23 -20.21 15.87 -7.63
CA ALA A 23 -18.78 15.67 -7.73
C ALA A 23 -18.04 16.54 -6.70
N VAL A 24 -17.11 15.94 -5.94
CA VAL A 24 -16.26 16.64 -4.96
C VAL A 24 -14.80 16.44 -5.34
N ILE A 25 -14.27 17.39 -6.10
CA ILE A 25 -12.89 17.36 -6.57
C ILE A 25 -11.93 17.78 -5.45
N SER A 26 -10.93 16.96 -5.18
CA SER A 26 -9.93 17.18 -4.13
C SER A 26 -8.50 16.91 -4.58
N ASP A 27 -7.54 17.46 -3.84
CA ASP A 27 -6.10 17.25 -4.02
C ASP A 27 -5.58 16.00 -3.29
N CYS A 28 -6.41 15.34 -2.49
CA CYS A 28 -6.05 14.12 -1.77
C CYS A 28 -7.31 13.35 -1.36
N ILE A 29 -7.14 12.08 -1.02
CA ILE A 29 -8.16 11.27 -0.34
C ILE A 29 -7.63 10.96 1.06
N ALA A 30 -8.21 11.57 2.09
CA ALA A 30 -7.94 11.23 3.47
C ALA A 30 -9.02 10.27 4.00
N LEU A 31 -8.61 9.14 4.55
CA LEU A 31 -9.54 8.16 5.11
C LEU A 31 -10.06 8.62 6.47
N TYR A 32 -9.18 9.25 7.26
CA TYR A 32 -9.46 9.77 8.59
C TYR A 32 -8.88 11.18 8.75
N GLY A 33 -9.61 12.06 9.41
CA GLY A 33 -9.12 13.40 9.75
C GLY A 33 -8.79 14.28 8.55
N GLU A 34 -7.76 15.10 8.72
CA GLU A 34 -7.24 15.98 7.67
C GLU A 34 -5.90 15.46 7.15
N SER A 35 -5.63 15.70 5.86
CA SER A 35 -4.33 15.40 5.27
C SER A 35 -3.20 16.20 5.94
N LYS A 36 -2.06 15.55 6.19
CA LYS A 36 -0.86 16.19 6.70
C LYS A 36 -0.33 17.25 5.73
N TYR A 37 -0.24 16.92 4.47
CA TYR A 37 0.25 17.81 3.42
C TYR A 37 -0.91 18.53 2.74
N LYS A 38 -0.93 19.85 2.84
CA LYS A 38 -1.96 20.70 2.23
C LYS A 38 -1.64 20.94 0.76
N SER A 39 -2.64 21.40 0.00
CA SER A 39 -2.47 21.74 -1.41
C SER A 39 -1.26 22.64 -1.63
N GLY A 40 -0.47 22.34 -2.65
CA GLY A 40 0.74 23.10 -2.98
C GLY A 40 1.99 22.75 -2.15
N PHE A 41 1.99 21.67 -1.35
CA PHE A 41 3.21 21.19 -0.69
C PHE A 41 4.32 20.92 -1.73
N LYS A 42 5.59 21.06 -1.34
CA LYS A 42 6.72 20.98 -2.26
C LYS A 42 7.34 19.60 -2.36
N HIS A 43 7.41 18.89 -1.26
CA HIS A 43 7.91 17.52 -1.10
C HIS A 43 7.48 16.99 0.26
N PHE A 44 7.58 15.71 0.51
CA PHE A 44 7.35 15.13 1.82
C PHE A 44 8.47 15.49 2.80
N ASP A 45 8.18 15.56 4.09
CA ASP A 45 9.12 16.04 5.12
C ASP A 45 10.31 15.11 5.32
N TYR A 46 10.13 13.81 5.10
CA TYR A 46 11.16 12.79 5.29
C TYR A 46 12.13 12.63 4.12
N VAL A 47 11.98 13.39 3.04
CA VAL A 47 12.89 13.33 1.89
C VAL A 47 13.86 14.53 1.87
N ASN A 48 15.07 14.29 1.38
CA ASN A 48 16.02 15.35 1.09
C ASN A 48 15.93 15.77 -0.38
N ALA A 49 15.19 16.84 -0.65
CA ALA A 49 15.04 17.36 -2.01
C ALA A 49 16.35 17.88 -2.66
N LYS A 50 17.43 18.03 -1.85
CA LYS A 50 18.77 18.43 -2.29
C LYS A 50 19.76 17.26 -2.29
N ALA A 51 19.29 16.02 -2.13
CA ALA A 51 20.17 14.86 -2.16
C ALA A 51 20.96 14.81 -3.49
N PRO A 52 22.24 14.40 -3.46
CA PRO A 52 23.04 14.20 -4.65
C PRO A 52 22.37 13.25 -5.62
N GLN A 53 22.48 13.53 -6.91
CA GLN A 53 21.92 12.69 -7.97
C GLN A 53 23.04 11.93 -8.66
N GLY A 54 22.79 10.66 -9.04
CA GLY A 54 23.74 9.82 -9.75
C GLY A 54 24.27 8.66 -8.92
N GLY A 55 25.34 8.02 -9.37
CA GLY A 55 25.92 6.86 -8.72
C GLY A 55 25.10 5.57 -8.88
N LYS A 56 25.60 4.51 -8.27
CA LYS A 56 25.00 3.18 -8.27
C LYS A 56 24.73 2.73 -6.83
N LEU A 57 23.58 2.13 -6.61
CA LEU A 57 23.20 1.50 -5.35
C LEU A 57 23.02 0.01 -5.58
N VAL A 58 23.76 -0.82 -4.84
CA VAL A 58 23.66 -2.27 -4.88
C VAL A 58 22.97 -2.77 -3.61
N LEU A 59 21.86 -3.45 -3.78
CA LEU A 59 21.02 -3.98 -2.69
C LEU A 59 20.91 -5.50 -2.77
N PRO A 60 20.71 -6.21 -1.66
CA PRO A 60 20.42 -7.63 -1.67
C PRO A 60 18.96 -7.89 -2.05
N ALA A 61 18.75 -8.97 -2.79
CA ALA A 61 17.46 -9.64 -2.93
C ALA A 61 17.60 -11.12 -2.53
N TYR A 62 16.50 -11.77 -2.16
CA TYR A 62 16.53 -13.13 -1.66
C TYR A 62 15.80 -14.10 -2.59
N GLY A 63 16.35 -15.33 -2.70
CA GLY A 63 15.76 -16.39 -3.48
C GLY A 63 15.99 -16.22 -4.98
N THR A 64 14.94 -16.14 -5.75
CA THR A 64 14.96 -16.05 -7.21
C THR A 64 13.81 -15.23 -7.77
N PHE A 65 13.75 -15.09 -9.08
CA PHE A 65 12.61 -14.56 -9.82
C PHE A 65 12.48 -15.24 -11.18
N ASP A 66 11.27 -15.29 -11.72
CA ASP A 66 10.96 -15.79 -13.05
C ASP A 66 10.03 -14.85 -13.83
N ASN A 67 9.65 -13.71 -13.22
CA ASN A 67 8.82 -12.71 -13.88
C ASN A 67 8.95 -11.33 -13.22
N PHE A 68 8.36 -10.31 -13.88
CA PHE A 68 8.29 -8.93 -13.40
C PHE A 68 6.89 -8.47 -13.03
N ASN A 69 5.88 -9.36 -13.05
CA ASN A 69 4.50 -9.04 -12.71
C ASN A 69 4.12 -9.55 -11.32
N PRO A 70 4.04 -8.69 -10.28
CA PRO A 70 3.75 -9.12 -8.92
C PRO A 70 2.27 -9.45 -8.68
N TYR A 71 1.41 -9.21 -9.66
CA TYR A 71 -0.04 -9.40 -9.51
C TYR A 71 -0.52 -10.82 -9.84
N ILE A 72 0.32 -11.65 -10.44
CA ILE A 72 -0.06 -13.01 -10.81
C ILE A 72 0.16 -14.01 -9.66
N PHE A 73 -0.58 -15.11 -9.72
CA PHE A 73 -0.50 -16.15 -8.68
C PHE A 73 0.69 -17.11 -8.89
N LYS A 74 1.06 -17.33 -10.14
CA LYS A 74 2.13 -18.28 -10.50
C LYS A 74 3.47 -17.59 -10.64
N GLY A 75 4.53 -18.31 -10.26
CA GLY A 75 5.88 -17.79 -10.37
C GLY A 75 6.33 -16.94 -9.18
N VAL A 76 7.54 -16.41 -9.28
CA VAL A 76 8.17 -15.55 -8.26
C VAL A 76 8.56 -14.23 -8.92
N ALA A 77 7.86 -13.17 -8.59
CA ALA A 77 8.12 -11.86 -9.18
C ALA A 77 9.29 -11.14 -8.51
N ALA A 78 10.09 -10.43 -9.31
CA ALA A 78 11.01 -9.40 -8.82
C ALA A 78 10.18 -8.16 -8.42
N THR A 79 9.59 -8.16 -7.21
CA THR A 79 8.56 -7.20 -6.78
C THR A 79 9.03 -5.75 -6.79
N PHE A 80 10.33 -5.49 -6.51
CA PHE A 80 10.91 -4.16 -6.58
C PHE A 80 10.90 -3.55 -8.01
N VAL A 81 10.85 -4.39 -9.06
CA VAL A 81 10.70 -3.90 -10.43
C VAL A 81 9.37 -3.18 -10.58
N ALA A 82 8.29 -3.74 -10.05
CA ALA A 82 6.97 -3.10 -10.12
C ALA A 82 6.95 -1.73 -9.42
N SER A 83 7.52 -1.62 -8.21
CA SER A 83 7.53 -0.38 -7.44
C SER A 83 8.42 0.73 -8.02
N LEU A 84 9.40 0.37 -8.87
CA LEU A 84 10.33 1.31 -9.49
C LEU A 84 10.01 1.61 -10.96
N SER A 85 9.34 0.67 -11.65
CA SER A 85 9.06 0.81 -13.09
C SER A 85 7.64 1.22 -13.40
N PHE A 86 6.70 1.07 -12.46
CA PHE A 86 5.30 1.49 -12.64
C PHE A 86 4.92 2.54 -11.62
N GLU A 87 4.05 3.45 -12.03
CA GLU A 87 3.37 4.34 -11.10
C GLU A 87 1.94 3.87 -10.84
N THR A 88 1.42 4.32 -9.71
CA THR A 88 0.06 4.10 -9.24
C THR A 88 -0.79 5.36 -9.42
N LEU A 89 -2.11 5.27 -9.26
CA LEU A 89 -2.99 6.44 -9.41
C LEU A 89 -2.69 7.51 -8.37
N GLY A 90 -2.37 7.10 -7.14
CA GLY A 90 -1.97 8.01 -6.07
C GLY A 90 -0.90 7.37 -5.18
N PHE A 91 -0.32 8.14 -4.28
CA PHE A 91 0.75 7.75 -3.39
C PHE A 91 0.43 8.08 -1.93
N SER A 92 0.56 7.11 -1.05
CA SER A 92 0.46 7.30 0.41
C SER A 92 1.87 7.38 1.01
N PRO A 93 2.27 8.51 1.63
CA PRO A 93 3.57 8.63 2.26
C PRO A 93 3.60 7.90 3.60
N THR A 94 4.80 7.50 4.04
CA THR A 94 5.00 6.73 5.28
C THR A 94 4.62 7.50 6.55
N ASP A 95 4.62 8.81 6.49
CA ASP A 95 4.29 9.69 7.61
C ASP A 95 2.84 10.24 7.58
N ASP A 96 2.06 9.82 6.58
CA ASP A 96 0.60 10.01 6.47
C ASP A 96 -0.03 8.85 5.69
N PRO A 97 0.01 7.61 6.24
CA PRO A 97 -0.30 6.38 5.51
C PRO A 97 -1.78 6.22 5.16
N PHE A 98 -2.65 6.99 5.79
CA PHE A 98 -4.11 6.97 5.57
C PHE A 98 -4.60 8.05 4.60
N THR A 99 -3.66 8.72 3.94
CA THR A 99 -3.96 9.73 2.93
C THR A 99 -3.28 9.37 1.62
N VAL A 100 -4.00 9.54 0.52
CA VAL A 100 -3.46 9.40 -0.85
C VAL A 100 -3.27 10.78 -1.46
N TYR A 101 -2.08 11.00 -1.98
CA TYR A 101 -1.70 12.22 -2.69
C TYR A 101 -1.55 11.98 -4.20
N PRO A 102 -1.62 13.03 -5.03
CA PRO A 102 -1.57 12.92 -6.48
C PRO A 102 -0.30 12.23 -6.99
N LEU A 103 -0.50 11.40 -8.03
CA LEU A 103 0.57 10.77 -8.78
C LEU A 103 0.14 10.66 -10.26
N LEU A 104 -0.25 9.47 -10.78
CA LEU A 104 -0.86 9.40 -12.12
C LEU A 104 -2.17 10.18 -12.18
N ALA A 105 -2.98 10.14 -11.13
CA ALA A 105 -4.08 11.07 -10.97
C ALA A 105 -3.57 12.39 -10.40
N GLU A 106 -3.94 13.52 -11.01
CA GLU A 106 -3.67 14.87 -10.46
C GLU A 106 -4.76 15.34 -9.52
N LYS A 107 -5.97 14.80 -9.63
CA LYS A 107 -7.13 15.10 -8.79
C LYS A 107 -7.96 13.84 -8.56
N PHE A 108 -8.72 13.88 -7.48
CA PHE A 108 -9.65 12.84 -7.09
C PHE A 108 -11.07 13.40 -7.02
N ASP A 109 -12.03 12.61 -7.47
CA ASP A 109 -13.47 12.91 -7.35
C ASP A 109 -14.10 11.90 -6.41
N LEU A 110 -14.41 12.33 -5.18
CA LEU A 110 -15.03 11.47 -4.17
C LEU A 110 -16.28 12.17 -3.61
N PRO A 111 -17.48 11.77 -4.03
CA PRO A 111 -18.71 12.39 -3.56
C PRO A 111 -18.95 12.12 -2.07
N LYS A 112 -19.79 12.95 -1.44
CA LYS A 112 -20.09 12.85 0.00
C LYS A 112 -20.72 11.53 0.40
N ASP A 113 -21.53 10.95 -0.49
CA ASP A 113 -22.19 9.66 -0.29
C ASP A 113 -21.24 8.46 -0.53
N LYS A 114 -20.03 8.73 -1.05
CA LYS A 114 -19.00 7.73 -1.38
C LYS A 114 -19.53 6.62 -2.30
N SER A 115 -20.42 6.94 -3.22
CA SER A 115 -20.97 6.00 -4.19
C SER A 115 -19.97 5.58 -5.28
N TYR A 116 -18.93 6.40 -5.49
CA TYR A 116 -17.83 6.12 -6.41
C TYR A 116 -16.54 6.83 -5.97
N VAL A 117 -15.43 6.48 -6.62
CA VAL A 117 -14.22 7.30 -6.67
C VAL A 117 -13.81 7.52 -8.11
N GLY A 118 -13.53 8.78 -8.45
CA GLY A 118 -13.02 9.19 -9.74
C GLY A 118 -11.54 9.58 -9.66
N PHE A 119 -10.79 9.25 -10.71
CA PHE A 119 -9.39 9.62 -10.88
C PHE A 119 -9.24 10.44 -12.14
N ILE A 120 -8.80 11.69 -11.99
CA ILE A 120 -8.53 12.60 -13.10
C ILE A 120 -7.03 12.55 -13.37
N LEU A 121 -6.62 11.96 -14.49
CA LEU A 121 -5.23 11.68 -14.83
C LEU A 121 -4.46 12.93 -15.19
N ASN A 122 -3.22 13.00 -14.71
CA ASN A 122 -2.30 14.07 -15.01
C ASN A 122 -2.00 14.12 -16.53
N PRO A 123 -2.19 15.26 -17.21
CA PRO A 123 -1.97 15.36 -18.64
C PRO A 123 -0.51 15.12 -19.05
N LYS A 124 0.44 15.21 -18.10
CA LYS A 124 1.86 14.94 -18.32
C LYS A 124 2.23 13.46 -18.09
N ALA A 125 1.32 12.64 -17.55
CA ALA A 125 1.59 11.23 -17.27
C ALA A 125 1.90 10.47 -18.56
N LYS A 126 3.06 9.77 -18.58
CA LYS A 126 3.58 9.05 -19.74
C LYS A 126 4.23 7.73 -19.34
N PHE A 127 4.13 6.78 -20.22
CA PHE A 127 4.98 5.60 -20.21
C PHE A 127 6.41 5.93 -20.66
N SER A 128 7.32 5.01 -20.47
CA SER A 128 8.75 5.19 -20.75
C SER A 128 9.11 5.23 -22.24
N ASP A 129 8.17 4.91 -23.11
CA ASP A 129 8.26 5.09 -24.58
C ASP A 129 7.74 6.47 -25.04
N GLY A 130 7.23 7.29 -24.12
CA GLY A 130 6.66 8.61 -24.39
C GLY A 130 5.16 8.61 -24.66
N SER A 131 4.51 7.46 -24.79
CA SER A 131 3.05 7.38 -24.93
C SER A 131 2.33 7.86 -23.67
N ALA A 132 1.16 8.48 -23.83
CA ALA A 132 0.38 9.01 -22.72
C ALA A 132 -0.26 7.88 -21.91
N VAL A 133 -0.36 8.05 -20.58
CA VAL A 133 -1.18 7.20 -19.73
C VAL A 133 -2.63 7.71 -19.81
N LEU A 134 -3.56 6.83 -20.18
CA LEU A 134 -4.96 7.15 -20.42
C LEU A 134 -5.90 6.33 -19.55
N ALA A 135 -7.18 6.70 -19.53
CA ALA A 135 -8.21 5.99 -18.78
C ALA A 135 -8.34 4.51 -19.18
N ASP A 136 -8.12 4.19 -20.46
CA ASP A 136 -8.13 2.81 -20.96
C ASP A 136 -7.03 1.94 -20.31
N ASP A 137 -5.86 2.53 -20.01
CA ASP A 137 -4.77 1.82 -19.33
C ASP A 137 -5.16 1.48 -17.88
N VAL A 138 -5.84 2.39 -17.20
CA VAL A 138 -6.34 2.18 -15.83
C VAL A 138 -7.40 1.09 -15.80
N ILE A 139 -8.37 1.15 -16.73
CA ILE A 139 -9.44 0.14 -16.84
C ILE A 139 -8.86 -1.23 -17.18
N TYR A 140 -7.93 -1.27 -18.14
CA TYR A 140 -7.22 -2.51 -18.49
C TYR A 140 -6.53 -3.10 -17.27
N SER A 141 -5.74 -2.29 -16.56
CA SER A 141 -4.96 -2.74 -15.39
C SER A 141 -5.86 -3.32 -14.31
N PHE A 142 -6.94 -2.61 -13.97
CA PHE A 142 -7.91 -3.09 -12.99
C PHE A 142 -8.53 -4.44 -13.38
N LYS A 143 -8.98 -4.57 -14.63
CA LYS A 143 -9.56 -5.83 -15.14
C LYS A 143 -8.52 -6.95 -15.16
N ALA A 144 -7.32 -6.69 -15.67
CA ALA A 144 -6.26 -7.70 -15.73
C ALA A 144 -5.89 -8.21 -14.33
N ILE A 145 -5.76 -7.31 -13.34
CA ILE A 145 -5.42 -7.66 -11.96
C ILE A 145 -6.55 -8.46 -11.30
N THR A 146 -7.81 -8.07 -11.49
CA THR A 146 -8.96 -8.71 -10.83
C THR A 146 -9.43 -9.99 -11.49
N GLU A 147 -9.28 -10.12 -12.81
CA GLU A 147 -9.79 -11.26 -13.59
C GLU A 147 -8.72 -12.31 -13.87
N GLN A 148 -7.45 -11.88 -14.07
CA GLN A 148 -6.34 -12.74 -14.45
C GLN A 148 -5.22 -12.81 -13.40
N GLY A 149 -5.24 -11.91 -12.42
CA GLY A 149 -4.27 -11.86 -11.33
C GLY A 149 -4.54 -12.89 -10.23
N SER A 150 -3.80 -12.77 -9.13
CA SER A 150 -4.00 -13.59 -7.94
C SER A 150 -5.42 -13.40 -7.37
N PRO A 151 -6.09 -14.48 -6.92
CA PRO A 151 -7.47 -14.42 -6.38
C PRO A 151 -7.66 -13.42 -5.24
N ILE A 152 -6.60 -13.06 -4.53
CA ILE A 152 -6.66 -12.08 -3.44
C ILE A 152 -7.08 -10.69 -3.93
N TYR A 153 -6.69 -10.29 -5.16
CA TYR A 153 -7.08 -9.00 -5.71
C TYR A 153 -8.57 -8.93 -6.03
N LYS A 154 -9.16 -10.04 -6.48
CA LYS A 154 -10.61 -10.13 -6.65
C LYS A 154 -11.36 -9.91 -5.34
N MET A 155 -10.79 -10.36 -4.21
CA MET A 155 -11.36 -10.12 -2.88
C MET A 155 -11.19 -8.66 -2.44
N TYR A 156 -10.01 -8.06 -2.65
CA TYR A 156 -9.75 -6.67 -2.27
C TYR A 156 -10.69 -5.68 -2.99
N TYR A 157 -11.01 -5.95 -4.24
CA TYR A 157 -11.84 -5.09 -5.07
C TYR A 157 -13.29 -5.59 -5.20
N ALA A 158 -13.72 -6.53 -4.33
CA ALA A 158 -15.04 -7.16 -4.43
C ALA A 158 -16.23 -6.19 -4.33
N ASP A 159 -16.03 -5.05 -3.67
CA ASP A 159 -17.06 -4.01 -3.50
C ASP A 159 -17.12 -3.02 -4.68
N VAL A 160 -16.26 -3.15 -5.69
CA VAL A 160 -16.41 -2.42 -6.95
C VAL A 160 -17.54 -3.07 -7.75
N ASP A 161 -18.51 -2.26 -8.15
CA ASP A 161 -19.61 -2.68 -9.01
C ASP A 161 -19.18 -2.64 -10.48
N ARG A 162 -18.70 -1.49 -10.92
CA ARG A 162 -18.23 -1.28 -12.28
C ARG A 162 -17.20 -0.17 -12.37
N VAL A 163 -16.44 -0.16 -13.46
CA VAL A 163 -15.50 0.91 -13.80
C VAL A 163 -15.89 1.51 -15.13
N GLU A 164 -15.92 2.84 -15.23
CA GLU A 164 -16.34 3.58 -16.41
C GLU A 164 -15.28 4.59 -16.86
N LYS A 165 -15.07 4.66 -18.17
CA LYS A 165 -14.33 5.74 -18.82
C LYS A 165 -15.25 6.95 -18.96
N ILE A 166 -14.97 8.04 -18.27
CA ILE A 166 -15.75 9.29 -18.40
C ILE A 166 -15.24 10.08 -19.60
N ASN A 167 -13.92 10.14 -19.75
CA ASN A 167 -13.24 10.70 -20.91
C ASN A 167 -11.82 10.10 -21.01
N GLU A 168 -10.98 10.57 -21.93
CA GLU A 168 -9.63 10.04 -22.15
C GLU A 168 -8.72 10.09 -20.91
N ARG A 169 -9.03 10.97 -19.95
CA ARG A 169 -8.21 11.20 -18.75
C ARG A 169 -8.99 11.12 -17.45
N GLU A 170 -10.20 10.58 -17.47
CA GLU A 170 -11.00 10.40 -16.28
C GLU A 170 -11.65 9.02 -16.27
N VAL A 171 -11.45 8.31 -15.15
CA VAL A 171 -12.05 7.00 -14.88
C VAL A 171 -12.77 7.05 -13.54
N ARG A 172 -13.93 6.42 -13.45
CA ARG A 172 -14.71 6.29 -12.21
C ARG A 172 -14.94 4.83 -11.87
N PHE A 173 -14.74 4.51 -10.60
CA PHE A 173 -15.01 3.21 -9.99
C PHE A 173 -16.25 3.36 -9.13
N TYR A 174 -17.36 2.82 -9.58
CA TYR A 174 -18.62 2.80 -8.85
C TYR A 174 -18.65 1.64 -7.86
N PHE A 175 -19.21 1.89 -6.70
CA PHE A 175 -19.27 0.91 -5.62
C PHE A 175 -20.64 0.25 -5.54
N LYS A 176 -20.67 -0.99 -5.04
CA LYS A 176 -21.90 -1.68 -4.69
C LYS A 176 -22.64 -0.92 -3.60
N LYS A 177 -23.95 -1.08 -3.51
CA LYS A 177 -24.72 -0.56 -2.39
C LYS A 177 -24.25 -1.21 -1.08
N ASP A 178 -24.25 -0.42 0.00
CA ASP A 178 -23.90 -0.89 1.35
C ASP A 178 -22.50 -1.48 1.50
N ILE A 179 -21.50 -0.85 0.84
CA ILE A 179 -20.11 -1.26 0.97
C ILE A 179 -19.65 -1.24 2.43
N LYS A 180 -18.94 -2.30 2.83
CA LYS A 180 -18.32 -2.40 4.16
C LYS A 180 -16.91 -1.85 4.20
N ASN A 181 -16.20 -1.95 3.07
CA ASN A 181 -14.82 -1.49 2.96
C ASN A 181 -14.74 0.00 2.67
N LYS A 182 -14.60 0.80 3.72
CA LYS A 182 -14.45 2.26 3.62
C LYS A 182 -13.09 2.70 3.07
N GLU A 183 -12.11 1.79 3.04
CA GLU A 183 -10.76 2.04 2.52
C GLU A 183 -10.66 1.86 1.01
N LEU A 184 -11.72 1.40 0.36
CA LEU A 184 -11.71 1.06 -1.05
C LEU A 184 -11.22 2.20 -1.97
N PRO A 185 -11.58 3.49 -1.76
CA PRO A 185 -11.02 4.59 -2.54
C PRO A 185 -9.50 4.71 -2.43
N LEU A 186 -8.95 4.45 -1.24
CA LEU A 186 -7.51 4.44 -0.98
C LEU A 186 -6.84 3.26 -1.68
N ILE A 187 -7.37 2.06 -1.51
CA ILE A 187 -6.84 0.82 -2.08
C ILE A 187 -6.83 0.88 -3.61
N LEU A 188 -7.87 1.43 -4.23
CA LEU A 188 -7.96 1.62 -5.68
C LEU A 188 -6.91 2.58 -6.24
N SER A 189 -6.34 3.44 -5.42
CA SER A 189 -5.26 4.32 -5.86
C SER A 189 -3.90 3.64 -5.94
N GLN A 190 -3.73 2.41 -5.42
CA GLN A 190 -2.44 1.79 -5.14
C GLN A 190 -2.01 0.72 -6.14
N PHE A 191 -2.85 0.31 -7.08
CA PHE A 191 -2.41 -0.67 -8.08
C PHE A 191 -1.57 -0.01 -9.18
N SER A 192 -0.61 -0.77 -9.71
CA SER A 192 0.23 -0.33 -10.83
C SER A 192 -0.58 -0.23 -12.12
N VAL A 193 -0.36 0.85 -12.88
CA VAL A 193 -1.03 1.04 -14.17
C VAL A 193 -0.14 0.53 -15.29
N PHE A 194 -0.67 -0.44 -16.05
CA PHE A 194 -0.05 -1.08 -17.20
C PHE A 194 -0.57 -0.47 -18.50
N SER A 195 0.25 -0.45 -19.54
CA SER A 195 -0.20 0.00 -20.86
C SER A 195 -1.11 -1.03 -21.52
N ALA A 196 -2.36 -0.68 -21.74
CA ALA A 196 -3.34 -1.55 -22.43
C ALA A 196 -2.84 -1.94 -23.82
N LYS A 197 -2.16 -1.03 -24.51
CA LYS A 197 -1.58 -1.27 -25.84
C LYS A 197 -0.44 -2.28 -25.79
N ASP A 198 0.47 -2.16 -24.82
CA ASP A 198 1.62 -3.09 -24.67
C ASP A 198 1.16 -4.49 -24.29
N TRP A 199 0.10 -4.61 -23.53
CA TRP A 199 -0.43 -5.88 -23.04
C TRP A 199 -1.51 -6.51 -23.93
N LYS A 200 -1.90 -5.87 -25.06
CA LYS A 200 -3.03 -6.29 -25.90
C LYS A 200 -3.00 -7.76 -26.31
N ASP A 201 -1.81 -8.25 -26.67
CA ASP A 201 -1.61 -9.61 -27.18
C ASP A 201 -0.84 -10.50 -26.18
N LYS A 202 -0.76 -10.09 -24.89
CA LYS A 202 -0.05 -10.78 -23.83
C LYS A 202 -1.02 -11.35 -22.81
N ASP A 203 -0.80 -12.59 -22.39
CA ASP A 203 -1.54 -13.23 -21.31
C ASP A 203 -1.02 -12.72 -19.96
N PHE A 204 -1.82 -11.93 -19.24
CA PHE A 204 -1.44 -11.30 -17.98
C PHE A 204 -1.19 -12.31 -16.86
N SER A 205 -1.81 -13.51 -16.92
CA SER A 205 -1.72 -14.55 -15.90
C SER A 205 -0.41 -15.36 -15.93
N LYS A 206 0.41 -15.18 -16.97
CA LYS A 206 1.63 -15.99 -17.17
C LYS A 206 2.91 -15.25 -16.72
N PRO A 207 3.83 -15.96 -16.04
CA PRO A 207 5.17 -15.45 -15.77
C PRO A 207 5.89 -15.02 -17.06
N ARG A 208 6.52 -13.85 -17.05
CA ARG A 208 7.24 -13.27 -18.18
C ARG A 208 8.47 -12.52 -17.73
N LEU A 209 9.56 -12.66 -18.48
CA LEU A 209 10.81 -11.94 -18.31
C LEU A 209 11.00 -10.83 -19.36
N GLU A 210 9.97 -10.50 -20.12
CA GLU A 210 9.98 -9.31 -20.97
C GLU A 210 10.08 -8.05 -20.11
N VAL A 211 10.99 -7.14 -20.51
CA VAL A 211 11.13 -5.86 -19.81
C VAL A 211 9.82 -5.08 -19.93
N PRO A 212 9.18 -4.73 -18.82
CA PRO A 212 7.87 -4.11 -18.86
C PRO A 212 7.92 -2.65 -19.33
N LEU A 213 6.94 -2.25 -20.13
CA LEU A 213 6.70 -0.85 -20.44
C LEU A 213 6.01 -0.19 -19.24
N GLY A 214 6.78 0.54 -18.42
CA GLY A 214 6.29 1.19 -17.22
C GLY A 214 6.24 2.71 -17.33
N SER A 215 5.57 3.36 -16.39
CA SER A 215 5.45 4.82 -16.26
C SER A 215 6.36 5.40 -15.17
N GLY A 216 7.16 4.54 -14.53
CA GLY A 216 7.94 4.85 -13.34
C GLY A 216 9.31 5.48 -13.61
N PRO A 217 10.03 5.80 -12.52
CA PRO A 217 11.32 6.49 -12.56
C PRO A 217 12.47 5.63 -13.06
N TYR A 218 12.35 4.31 -13.04
CA TYR A 218 13.38 3.38 -13.51
C TYR A 218 12.85 2.41 -14.54
N LYS A 219 13.78 1.88 -15.36
CA LYS A 219 13.54 0.81 -16.32
C LYS A 219 14.52 -0.33 -16.05
N VAL A 220 14.08 -1.57 -16.20
CA VAL A 220 14.99 -2.72 -16.21
C VAL A 220 15.97 -2.56 -17.39
N ALA A 221 17.25 -2.51 -17.09
CA ALA A 221 18.32 -2.34 -18.05
C ALA A 221 19.03 -3.64 -18.36
N ASP A 222 19.22 -4.50 -17.35
CA ASP A 222 19.84 -5.79 -17.46
C ASP A 222 19.37 -6.73 -16.35
N PHE A 223 19.37 -8.02 -16.59
CA PHE A 223 19.07 -9.02 -15.56
C PHE A 223 19.61 -10.40 -15.92
N GLN A 224 19.88 -11.17 -14.87
CA GLN A 224 20.15 -12.59 -14.99
C GLN A 224 19.40 -13.32 -13.87
N VAL A 225 18.50 -14.24 -14.25
CA VAL A 225 17.74 -15.06 -13.30
C VAL A 225 18.70 -15.73 -12.30
N ASN A 226 18.32 -15.75 -11.03
CA ASN A 226 19.11 -16.23 -9.89
C ASN A 226 20.38 -15.42 -9.57
N LYS A 227 20.63 -14.31 -10.25
CA LYS A 227 21.84 -13.51 -9.97
C LYS A 227 21.54 -12.06 -9.68
N PHE A 228 20.92 -11.33 -10.61
CA PHE A 228 20.67 -9.92 -10.42
C PHE A 228 19.56 -9.35 -11.30
N VAL A 229 19.07 -8.20 -10.90
CA VAL A 229 18.30 -7.26 -11.73
C VAL A 229 18.92 -5.89 -11.58
N GLU A 230 19.23 -5.24 -12.69
CA GLU A 230 19.75 -3.87 -12.73
C GLU A 230 18.72 -2.94 -13.38
N LEU A 231 18.40 -1.86 -12.66
CA LEU A 231 17.48 -0.83 -13.14
C LEU A 231 18.28 0.46 -13.37
N LYS A 232 18.01 1.13 -14.49
CA LYS A 232 18.54 2.47 -14.79
C LYS A 232 17.45 3.52 -14.74
N LYS A 233 17.81 4.68 -14.24
CA LYS A 233 16.94 5.85 -14.14
C LYS A 233 16.41 6.21 -15.53
N ASN A 234 15.12 6.49 -15.60
CA ASN A 234 14.49 7.00 -16.80
C ASN A 234 14.72 8.52 -16.90
N PRO A 235 15.57 9.02 -17.82
CA PRO A 235 15.87 10.45 -17.90
C PRO A 235 14.63 11.28 -18.32
N GLN A 236 13.66 10.62 -18.97
CA GLN A 236 12.41 11.24 -19.43
C GLN A 236 11.25 11.01 -18.45
N TYR A 237 11.55 10.61 -17.22
CA TYR A 237 10.51 10.35 -16.22
C TYR A 237 9.65 11.61 -16.01
N TRP A 238 8.37 11.50 -16.35
CA TRP A 238 7.40 12.58 -16.34
C TRP A 238 7.12 13.16 -14.96
N GLY A 239 7.19 12.30 -13.91
CA GLY A 239 6.82 12.61 -12.53
C GLY A 239 7.90 13.29 -11.70
N LYS A 240 9.12 13.50 -12.20
CA LYS A 240 10.29 13.98 -11.43
C LYS A 240 10.08 15.27 -10.63
N ASN A 241 9.16 16.14 -11.08
CA ASN A 241 8.86 17.42 -10.44
C ASN A 241 7.57 17.42 -9.62
N LEU A 242 6.86 16.30 -9.54
CA LEU A 242 5.69 16.20 -8.68
C LEU A 242 6.08 16.30 -7.21
N SER A 243 5.27 16.96 -6.40
CA SER A 243 5.50 17.07 -4.95
C SER A 243 5.61 15.71 -4.29
N SER A 244 4.83 14.73 -4.75
CA SER A 244 4.86 13.34 -4.29
C SER A 244 6.08 12.53 -4.74
N ARG A 245 6.96 13.09 -5.58
CA ARG A 245 8.16 12.41 -6.11
C ARG A 245 9.46 13.20 -5.93
N ARG A 246 9.38 14.48 -5.63
CA ARG A 246 10.57 15.31 -5.42
C ARG A 246 11.36 14.85 -4.22
N GLY A 247 12.66 14.63 -4.39
CA GLY A 247 13.58 14.13 -3.36
C GLY A 247 13.73 12.61 -3.33
N PHE A 248 12.97 11.89 -4.17
CA PHE A 248 13.11 10.45 -4.38
C PHE A 248 14.02 10.12 -5.57
N PHE A 249 14.38 8.84 -5.71
CA PHE A 249 15.02 8.28 -6.90
C PHE A 249 16.36 8.96 -7.24
N ASN A 250 17.24 9.06 -6.26
CA ASN A 250 18.47 9.84 -6.38
C ASN A 250 19.60 9.12 -7.14
N PHE A 251 19.61 7.77 -7.14
CA PHE A 251 20.63 6.99 -7.82
C PHE A 251 20.37 6.87 -9.33
N GLU A 252 21.44 6.86 -10.14
CA GLU A 252 21.37 6.62 -11.58
C GLU A 252 21.08 5.15 -11.88
N THR A 253 21.68 4.25 -11.09
CA THR A 253 21.51 2.80 -11.22
C THR A 253 21.16 2.21 -9.86
N ILE A 254 20.16 1.34 -9.84
CA ILE A 254 19.84 0.49 -8.70
C ILE A 254 20.01 -0.96 -9.16
N ARG A 255 20.81 -1.74 -8.44
CA ARG A 255 21.03 -3.14 -8.72
C ARG A 255 20.64 -3.98 -7.50
N TYR A 256 19.89 -5.04 -7.74
CA TYR A 256 19.55 -6.06 -6.76
C TYR A 256 20.29 -7.34 -7.09
N ASP A 257 21.25 -7.72 -6.23
CA ASP A 257 21.96 -8.99 -6.31
C ASP A 257 21.24 -10.04 -5.46
N TYR A 258 20.99 -11.23 -6.05
CA TYR A 258 20.23 -12.30 -5.42
C TYR A 258 21.12 -13.21 -4.59
N TYR A 259 20.70 -13.46 -3.36
CA TYR A 259 21.36 -14.32 -2.39
C TYR A 259 20.39 -15.37 -1.85
N GLN A 260 20.92 -16.49 -1.39
CA GLN A 260 20.09 -17.58 -0.87
C GLN A 260 19.62 -17.32 0.56
N ASP A 261 20.45 -16.65 1.39
CA ASP A 261 20.14 -16.41 2.79
C ASP A 261 20.72 -15.09 3.32
N THR A 262 20.26 -14.72 4.52
CA THR A 262 20.63 -13.46 5.18
C THR A 262 22.06 -13.45 5.72
N THR A 263 22.65 -14.60 6.02
CA THR A 263 24.03 -14.71 6.52
C THR A 263 25.03 -14.35 5.44
N VAL A 264 24.78 -14.86 4.22
CA VAL A 264 25.60 -14.54 3.05
C VAL A 264 25.53 -13.06 2.71
N THR A 265 24.36 -12.42 2.83
CA THR A 265 24.25 -10.99 2.57
C THR A 265 24.98 -10.12 3.60
N LEU A 266 25.11 -10.56 4.86
CA LEU A 266 25.92 -9.87 5.84
C LEU A 266 27.41 -9.89 5.45
N GLN A 267 27.90 -11.04 4.97
CA GLN A 267 29.27 -11.17 4.46
C GLN A 267 29.48 -10.34 3.19
N ALA A 268 28.48 -10.31 2.29
CA ALA A 268 28.52 -9.48 1.08
C ALA A 268 28.64 -7.97 1.42
N LEU A 269 27.94 -7.50 2.48
CA LEU A 269 28.07 -6.13 2.97
C LEU A 269 29.49 -5.86 3.46
N PHE A 270 30.07 -6.76 4.26
CA PHE A 270 31.43 -6.59 4.76
C PHE A 270 32.49 -6.66 3.65
N ALA A 271 32.24 -7.42 2.60
CA ALA A 271 33.08 -7.48 1.42
C ALA A 271 32.92 -6.29 0.46
N GLY A 272 31.95 -5.39 0.70
CA GLY A 272 31.64 -4.26 -0.18
C GLY A 272 30.93 -4.65 -1.49
N ASN A 273 30.31 -5.84 -1.54
CA ASN A 273 29.56 -6.29 -2.71
C ASN A 273 28.16 -5.69 -2.75
N ILE A 274 27.61 -5.27 -1.63
CA ILE A 274 26.35 -4.52 -1.51
C ILE A 274 26.59 -3.26 -0.66
N ASP A 275 25.81 -2.22 -0.94
CA ASP A 275 25.98 -0.90 -0.31
C ASP A 275 25.11 -0.72 0.93
N ALA A 276 23.97 -1.40 1.01
CA ALA A 276 23.06 -1.31 2.14
C ALA A 276 22.25 -2.59 2.32
N ARG A 277 21.81 -2.85 3.54
CA ARG A 277 20.80 -3.89 3.85
C ARG A 277 19.93 -3.46 5.03
N GLU A 278 18.69 -3.88 5.01
CA GLU A 278 17.82 -3.83 6.17
C GLU A 278 18.02 -5.07 7.04
N GLU A 279 18.08 -4.88 8.36
CA GLU A 279 18.24 -5.96 9.30
C GLU A 279 16.97 -6.16 10.15
N TYR A 280 16.35 -7.31 10.03
CA TYR A 280 15.13 -7.65 10.77
C TYR A 280 15.36 -8.69 11.87
N ILE A 281 16.58 -9.26 11.97
CA ILE A 281 16.88 -10.33 12.91
C ILE A 281 17.61 -9.73 14.11
N ALA A 282 16.94 -9.65 15.25
CA ALA A 282 17.48 -9.08 16.48
C ALA A 282 18.87 -9.63 16.86
N LYS A 283 19.07 -10.94 16.73
CA LYS A 283 20.38 -11.57 16.99
C LYS A 283 21.46 -11.00 16.09
N ILE A 284 21.21 -10.93 14.77
CA ILE A 284 22.21 -10.41 13.82
C ILE A 284 22.44 -8.92 14.08
N TRP A 285 21.38 -8.14 14.31
CA TRP A 285 21.50 -6.73 14.66
C TRP A 285 22.38 -6.52 15.88
N MET A 286 22.23 -7.31 16.94
CA MET A 286 22.97 -7.13 18.19
C MET A 286 24.38 -7.71 18.15
N THR A 287 24.61 -8.81 17.43
CA THR A 287 25.90 -9.52 17.51
C THR A 287 26.65 -9.62 16.19
N GLY A 288 25.98 -9.47 15.05
CA GLY A 288 26.58 -9.68 13.73
C GLY A 288 27.43 -8.52 13.23
N TYR A 289 27.26 -7.32 13.77
CA TYR A 289 27.94 -6.09 13.34
C TYR A 289 29.12 -5.67 14.23
N ASP A 290 29.60 -6.53 15.13
CA ASP A 290 30.78 -6.25 15.94
C ASP A 290 32.05 -6.56 15.15
N ASN A 291 32.49 -5.62 14.32
CA ASN A 291 33.70 -5.74 13.51
C ASN A 291 34.36 -4.36 13.26
N GLU A 292 35.59 -4.38 12.74
CA GLU A 292 36.39 -3.16 12.50
C GLU A 292 35.78 -2.23 11.44
N LEU A 293 35.00 -2.71 10.48
CA LEU A 293 34.35 -1.87 9.47
C LEU A 293 33.26 -0.98 10.08
N VAL A 294 32.52 -1.51 11.06
CA VAL A 294 31.52 -0.75 11.80
C VAL A 294 32.19 0.17 12.80
N LYS A 295 33.20 -0.31 13.56
CA LYS A 295 33.95 0.50 14.54
C LYS A 295 34.69 1.69 13.91
N SER A 296 35.19 1.52 12.71
CA SER A 296 35.87 2.58 11.95
C SER A 296 34.92 3.53 11.19
N GLY A 297 33.59 3.26 11.23
CA GLY A 297 32.60 4.06 10.52
C GLY A 297 32.56 3.86 9.01
N LYS A 298 33.25 2.83 8.48
CA LYS A 298 33.14 2.45 7.06
C LYS A 298 31.76 1.85 6.75
N ILE A 299 31.15 1.19 7.72
CA ILE A 299 29.76 0.74 7.68
C ILE A 299 29.03 1.46 8.82
N ILE A 300 27.96 2.16 8.48
CA ILE A 300 27.11 2.85 9.45
C ILE A 300 25.97 1.91 9.82
N LYS A 301 25.84 1.64 11.13
CA LYS A 301 24.72 0.91 11.71
C LYS A 301 23.76 1.92 12.33
N GLU A 302 22.55 2.04 11.78
CA GLU A 302 21.59 3.06 12.19
C GLU A 302 20.20 2.44 12.40
N GLN A 303 19.55 2.85 13.49
CA GLN A 303 18.15 2.53 13.74
C GLN A 303 17.31 3.72 13.29
N LEU A 304 16.49 3.51 12.28
CA LEU A 304 15.61 4.53 11.71
C LEU A 304 14.25 4.49 12.42
N GLU A 305 13.86 5.58 13.04
CA GLU A 305 12.52 5.74 13.59
C GLU A 305 11.52 6.03 12.47
N HIS A 306 10.33 5.47 12.58
CA HIS A 306 9.25 5.68 11.62
C HIS A 306 7.88 5.60 12.28
N ASN A 307 6.86 6.16 11.62
CA ASN A 307 5.46 6.14 12.05
C ASN A 307 4.60 5.13 11.26
N ASN A 308 5.23 4.15 10.63
CA ASN A 308 4.48 3.10 9.96
C ASN A 308 3.68 2.28 10.98
N PRO A 309 2.46 1.85 10.67
CA PRO A 309 1.73 0.91 11.51
C PRO A 309 2.59 -0.31 11.84
N ALA A 310 2.66 -0.68 13.11
CA ALA A 310 3.43 -1.84 13.51
C ALA A 310 2.77 -3.14 13.06
N THR A 311 3.57 -4.04 12.50
CA THR A 311 3.10 -5.38 12.14
C THR A 311 2.89 -6.21 13.40
N LEU A 312 1.68 -6.77 13.56
CA LEU A 312 1.35 -7.66 14.68
C LEU A 312 1.70 -9.10 14.33
N GLN A 313 2.63 -9.69 15.08
CA GLN A 313 2.88 -11.14 15.08
C GLN A 313 2.15 -11.78 16.26
N ASN A 314 1.26 -12.71 15.99
CA ASN A 314 0.47 -13.39 17.03
C ASN A 314 0.11 -14.84 16.66
N PHE A 315 -0.38 -15.58 17.65
CA PHE A 315 -1.07 -16.84 17.46
C PHE A 315 -2.58 -16.58 17.46
N ALA A 316 -3.22 -16.67 16.29
CA ALA A 316 -4.66 -16.55 16.19
C ALA A 316 -5.36 -17.84 16.60
N PHE A 317 -6.19 -17.79 17.65
CA PHE A 317 -6.99 -18.93 18.08
C PHE A 317 -8.17 -19.16 17.13
N ASN A 318 -8.30 -20.38 16.64
CA ASN A 318 -9.48 -20.77 15.84
C ASN A 318 -10.69 -20.99 16.77
N LEU A 319 -11.52 -19.95 16.93
CA LEU A 319 -12.70 -20.00 17.80
C LEU A 319 -13.81 -20.95 17.32
N ARG A 320 -13.68 -21.58 16.14
CA ARG A 320 -14.56 -22.66 15.71
C ARG A 320 -14.25 -23.98 16.43
N GLN A 321 -13.14 -24.04 17.16
CA GLN A 321 -12.76 -25.15 18.02
C GLN A 321 -13.24 -24.86 19.44
N SER A 322 -14.15 -25.69 19.98
CA SER A 322 -14.79 -25.49 21.30
C SER A 322 -13.81 -25.30 22.45
N LYS A 323 -12.61 -25.93 22.38
CA LYS A 323 -11.54 -25.74 23.37
C LYS A 323 -11.04 -24.29 23.49
N PHE A 324 -11.28 -23.45 22.48
CA PHE A 324 -10.88 -22.03 22.48
C PHE A 324 -12.04 -21.06 22.63
N ASP A 325 -13.28 -21.53 22.82
CA ASP A 325 -14.44 -20.67 23.04
C ASP A 325 -14.32 -19.90 24.36
N ASP A 326 -13.84 -20.58 25.41
CA ASP A 326 -13.65 -19.95 26.71
C ASP A 326 -12.45 -18.98 26.68
N ARG A 327 -12.75 -17.69 26.96
CA ARG A 327 -11.74 -16.64 27.07
C ARG A 327 -10.66 -16.96 28.10
N ARG A 328 -11.01 -17.66 29.20
CA ARG A 328 -10.05 -18.03 30.26
C ARG A 328 -8.99 -18.98 29.75
N VAL A 329 -9.35 -19.91 28.85
CA VAL A 329 -8.39 -20.84 28.22
C VAL A 329 -7.40 -20.06 27.36
N ARG A 330 -7.87 -19.12 26.55
CA ARG A 330 -6.99 -18.27 25.73
C ARG A 330 -6.05 -17.41 26.60
N LYS A 331 -6.57 -16.85 27.69
CA LYS A 331 -5.77 -16.07 28.65
C LYS A 331 -4.73 -16.94 29.35
N ALA A 332 -5.07 -18.19 29.72
CA ALA A 332 -4.13 -19.12 30.33
C ALA A 332 -2.96 -19.44 29.38
N ILE A 333 -3.23 -19.62 28.08
CA ILE A 333 -2.19 -19.87 27.08
C ILE A 333 -1.31 -18.61 26.90
N ASP A 334 -1.90 -17.43 26.88
CA ASP A 334 -1.17 -16.16 26.80
C ASP A 334 -0.24 -15.97 28.02
N LEU A 335 -0.73 -16.26 29.23
CA LEU A 335 0.07 -16.22 30.47
C LEU A 335 1.20 -17.27 30.52
N ALA A 336 1.06 -18.38 29.81
CA ALA A 336 2.11 -19.41 29.73
C ALA A 336 3.31 -18.95 28.86
N PHE A 337 3.14 -17.89 28.03
CA PHE A 337 4.22 -17.35 27.23
C PHE A 337 4.94 -16.22 27.98
N ASN A 338 6.11 -16.52 28.52
CA ASN A 338 6.94 -15.53 29.18
C ASN A 338 7.66 -14.66 28.15
N PHE A 339 6.99 -13.59 27.71
CA PHE A 339 7.52 -12.67 26.72
C PHE A 339 8.79 -11.96 27.22
N GLU A 340 8.82 -11.52 28.47
CA GLU A 340 9.95 -10.76 29.03
C GLU A 340 11.23 -11.61 29.05
N TRP A 341 11.10 -12.88 29.43
CA TRP A 341 12.23 -13.80 29.35
C TRP A 341 12.67 -14.02 27.89
N ALA A 342 11.73 -14.29 26.99
CA ALA A 342 12.02 -14.49 25.57
C ALA A 342 12.66 -13.25 24.95
N ASN A 343 12.12 -12.05 25.24
CA ASN A 343 12.67 -10.80 24.76
C ASN A 343 14.09 -10.58 25.25
N THR A 344 14.34 -10.77 26.54
CA THR A 344 15.67 -10.58 27.13
C THR A 344 16.68 -11.62 26.62
N LYS A 345 16.31 -12.91 26.59
CA LYS A 345 17.26 -14.01 26.33
C LYS A 345 17.41 -14.39 24.86
N LEU A 346 16.35 -14.24 24.06
CA LEU A 346 16.35 -14.63 22.65
C LEU A 346 16.39 -13.44 21.68
N PHE A 347 15.79 -12.31 22.08
CA PHE A 347 15.62 -11.16 21.21
C PHE A 347 16.41 -9.93 21.67
N TYR A 348 17.30 -10.07 22.65
CA TYR A 348 18.22 -9.03 23.10
C TYR A 348 17.54 -7.74 23.55
N GLY A 349 16.29 -7.81 24.02
CA GLY A 349 15.50 -6.65 24.42
C GLY A 349 15.00 -5.79 23.26
N GLN A 350 15.08 -6.28 22.00
CA GLN A 350 14.76 -5.48 20.80
C GLN A 350 13.28 -5.42 20.47
N TYR A 351 12.44 -6.23 21.09
CA TYR A 351 11.01 -6.26 20.80
C TYR A 351 10.18 -5.66 21.92
N ARG A 352 9.00 -5.21 21.57
CA ARG A 352 7.97 -4.75 22.49
C ARG A 352 6.74 -5.66 22.37
N ARG A 353 6.14 -6.07 23.50
CA ARG A 353 4.87 -6.75 23.47
C ARG A 353 3.79 -5.80 22.97
N LEU A 354 3.05 -6.24 21.95
CA LEU A 354 1.98 -5.43 21.36
C LEU A 354 0.65 -5.78 22.04
N PHE A 355 -0.17 -4.79 22.28
CA PHE A 355 -1.50 -4.90 22.88
C PHE A 355 -2.60 -4.20 22.08
N SER A 356 -2.25 -3.65 20.92
CA SER A 356 -3.18 -3.01 19.98
C SER A 356 -2.92 -3.47 18.55
N TYR A 357 -3.98 -3.63 17.78
CA TYR A 357 -3.89 -3.78 16.32
C TYR A 357 -3.46 -2.48 15.62
N PHE A 358 -3.52 -1.36 16.32
CA PHE A 358 -3.25 -0.02 15.81
C PHE A 358 -1.95 0.58 16.36
N THR A 359 -1.06 -0.27 16.87
CA THR A 359 0.23 0.18 17.43
C THR A 359 1.02 1.01 16.42
N ASN A 360 1.63 2.07 16.90
CA ASN A 360 2.35 3.07 16.12
C ASN A 360 1.44 3.87 15.14
N THR A 361 0.16 3.97 15.46
CA THR A 361 -0.78 4.84 14.75
C THR A 361 -1.48 5.76 15.77
N GLY A 362 -2.10 6.83 15.31
CA GLY A 362 -2.91 7.70 16.18
C GLY A 362 -4.22 7.06 16.67
N MET A 363 -4.50 5.80 16.30
CA MET A 363 -5.70 5.06 16.68
C MET A 363 -5.46 4.04 17.79
N GLU A 364 -4.24 3.94 18.30
CA GLU A 364 -3.93 3.08 19.43
C GLU A 364 -4.62 3.60 20.71
N ALA A 365 -5.36 2.72 21.39
CA ALA A 365 -5.97 3.08 22.69
C ALA A 365 -4.87 3.22 23.74
N VAL A 366 -4.87 4.34 24.46
CA VAL A 366 -3.89 4.65 25.52
C VAL A 366 -4.65 5.02 26.80
N GLY A 367 -4.34 4.35 27.90
CA GLY A 367 -4.98 4.63 29.19
C GLY A 367 -6.44 4.17 29.27
N LEU A 368 -7.26 4.95 29.94
CA LEU A 368 -8.70 4.75 30.04
C LEU A 368 -9.44 5.59 29.01
N PRO A 369 -10.61 5.16 28.53
CA PRO A 369 -11.38 5.94 27.58
C PRO A 369 -11.82 7.28 28.19
N GLU A 370 -11.62 8.36 27.42
CA GLU A 370 -11.96 9.72 27.80
C GLU A 370 -12.85 10.42 26.76
N GLY A 371 -13.41 11.56 27.11
CA GLY A 371 -14.18 12.42 26.20
C GLY A 371 -15.25 11.65 25.42
N LYS A 372 -15.29 11.87 24.10
CA LYS A 372 -16.29 11.30 23.19
C LYS A 372 -16.20 9.77 23.08
N GLU A 373 -15.00 9.20 23.21
CA GLU A 373 -14.81 7.75 23.24
C GLU A 373 -15.55 7.14 24.42
N LYS A 374 -15.34 7.68 25.63
CA LYS A 374 -16.04 7.25 26.84
C LYS A 374 -17.56 7.37 26.70
N GLU A 375 -18.05 8.47 26.15
CA GLU A 375 -19.49 8.67 25.90
C GLU A 375 -20.08 7.59 24.98
N ILE A 376 -19.35 7.24 23.91
CA ILE A 376 -19.78 6.19 22.99
C ILE A 376 -19.79 4.84 23.69
N LEU A 377 -18.70 4.46 24.38
CA LEU A 377 -18.59 3.19 25.08
C LEU A 377 -19.62 3.03 26.19
N GLN A 378 -19.96 4.11 26.92
CA GLN A 378 -21.01 4.14 27.94
C GLN A 378 -22.38 3.70 27.40
N ARG A 379 -22.71 3.99 26.14
CA ARG A 379 -23.99 3.56 25.51
C ARG A 379 -24.07 2.03 25.34
N TYR A 380 -22.95 1.36 25.39
CA TYR A 380 -22.82 -0.09 25.20
C TYR A 380 -22.32 -0.81 26.45
N LYS A 381 -22.32 -0.14 27.63
CA LYS A 381 -21.73 -0.66 28.87
C LYS A 381 -22.21 -2.06 29.26
N ASP A 382 -23.49 -2.37 29.02
CA ASP A 382 -24.08 -3.67 29.35
C ASP A 382 -23.59 -4.82 28.42
N ARG A 383 -22.93 -4.49 27.33
CA ARG A 383 -22.36 -5.41 26.33
C ARG A 383 -20.84 -5.48 26.38
N LEU A 384 -20.21 -4.62 27.15
CA LEU A 384 -18.76 -4.47 27.25
C LEU A 384 -18.26 -5.05 28.59
N ASN A 385 -16.98 -5.44 28.60
CA ASN A 385 -16.31 -5.79 29.84
C ASN A 385 -16.22 -4.52 30.72
N PRO A 386 -16.72 -4.53 31.98
CA PRO A 386 -16.63 -3.40 32.89
C PRO A 386 -15.21 -2.86 33.12
N GLU A 387 -14.20 -3.73 33.03
CA GLU A 387 -12.80 -3.34 33.17
C GLU A 387 -12.34 -2.27 32.18
N ILE A 388 -13.01 -2.14 31.02
CA ILE A 388 -12.72 -1.10 30.02
C ILE A 388 -12.76 0.31 30.64
N PHE A 389 -13.62 0.51 31.65
CA PHE A 389 -13.82 1.82 32.27
C PHE A 389 -12.98 2.04 33.54
N SER A 390 -12.27 1.03 34.03
CA SER A 390 -11.58 1.08 35.31
C SER A 390 -10.13 0.64 35.30
N VAL A 391 -9.72 -0.13 34.30
CA VAL A 391 -8.37 -0.68 34.19
C VAL A 391 -7.81 -0.40 32.79
N PRO A 392 -6.69 0.34 32.66
CA PRO A 392 -6.00 0.44 31.37
C PRO A 392 -5.64 -0.95 30.87
N TYR A 393 -5.98 -1.25 29.62
CA TYR A 393 -5.57 -2.54 29.05
C TYR A 393 -4.04 -2.62 28.99
N SER A 394 -3.48 -3.65 29.54
CA SER A 394 -2.07 -4.02 29.42
C SER A 394 -1.98 -5.51 29.10
N PRO A 395 -1.08 -5.92 28.20
CA PRO A 395 -0.80 -7.34 28.00
C PRO A 395 -0.21 -7.92 29.28
N THR A 396 -0.58 -9.13 29.55
CA THR A 396 -0.07 -9.90 30.70
C THR A 396 1.33 -10.38 30.45
#